data_09ed6fdd60794ed2dcf218f85e5e5e97
#
_entry.id   09ed6fdd60794ed2dcf218f85e5e5e97
#
_cell.length_a   1.000
_cell.length_b   1.000
_cell.length_c   1.000
_cell.angle_alpha   90.00
_cell.angle_beta   90.00
_cell.angle_gamma   90.00
#
_symmetry.space_group_name_H-M   'P 1'
#
loop_
_entity.id
_entity.type
_entity.pdbx_description
1 polymer ?
#
loop_
_entity_poly.entity_id
_entity_poly.type
_entity_poly.pdbx_seq_one_letter_code
_entity_poly.pdbx_strand_id
1 'polypeptide(L)'
;MKRLVLAALILTTAVGASAQFTSTDTLKYRISLTDKAATTYSIRQPEKFLSKKSIDRRLRQKLTIDSTDLPVCKKYVDAIRKKGVHILVTGKWDNFVTVSCNDSMLIHQIAKLPFVRSI
;
A
#
# COMPACT_ATOMS: atom_id res chain seq x y z
N MET A 1 35.86 -57.82 43.91
CA MET A 1 35.70 -57.24 42.56
C MET A 1 34.63 -56.15 42.61
N LYS A 2 35.06 -54.90 42.61
CA LYS A 2 34.15 -53.76 42.65
C LYS A 2 33.86 -53.33 41.21
N ARG A 3 32.61 -53.47 40.77
CA ARG A 3 32.16 -52.95 39.48
C ARG A 3 31.71 -51.52 39.70
N LEU A 4 32.48 -50.56 39.16
CA LEU A 4 32.11 -49.18 39.07
C LEU A 4 31.13 -49.04 37.91
N VAL A 5 29.87 -48.70 38.20
CA VAL A 5 28.88 -48.28 37.20
C VAL A 5 29.01 -46.79 37.06
N LEU A 6 29.60 -46.36 35.94
CA LEU A 6 29.62 -44.93 35.57
C LEU A 6 28.25 -44.61 34.98
N ALA A 7 27.44 -43.88 35.74
CA ALA A 7 26.21 -43.28 35.20
C ALA A 7 26.60 -42.02 34.42
N ALA A 8 26.53 -42.10 33.10
CA ALA A 8 26.69 -40.96 32.19
C ALA A 8 25.40 -40.13 32.24
N LEU A 9 25.47 -38.99 32.89
CA LEU A 9 24.39 -37.99 32.92
C LEU A 9 24.42 -37.23 31.58
N ILE A 10 23.54 -37.60 30.66
CA ILE A 10 23.37 -36.87 29.39
C ILE A 10 22.53 -35.60 29.70
N LEU A 11 23.20 -34.45 29.78
CA LEU A 11 22.58 -33.16 29.90
C LEU A 11 22.12 -32.74 28.51
N THR A 12 20.86 -32.98 28.14
CA THR A 12 20.26 -32.45 26.93
C THR A 12 19.94 -30.98 27.12
N THR A 13 20.81 -30.12 26.61
CA THR A 13 20.50 -28.69 26.47
C THR A 13 19.50 -28.48 25.36
N ALA A 14 18.25 -28.27 25.71
CA ALA A 14 17.25 -27.81 24.75
C ALA A 14 17.61 -26.38 24.35
N VAL A 15 18.20 -26.21 23.16
CA VAL A 15 18.37 -24.91 22.54
C VAL A 15 16.99 -24.46 22.08
N GLY A 16 16.34 -23.63 22.89
CA GLY A 16 15.12 -22.96 22.49
C GLY A 16 15.43 -22.01 21.33
N ALA A 17 15.04 -22.41 20.12
CA ALA A 17 15.03 -21.51 18.96
C ALA A 17 13.94 -20.45 19.20
N SER A 18 14.33 -19.34 19.79
CA SER A 18 13.49 -18.14 19.83
C SER A 18 13.40 -17.62 18.39
N ALA A 19 12.29 -17.92 17.71
CA ALA A 19 11.96 -17.25 16.46
C ALA A 19 11.76 -15.77 16.77
N GLN A 20 12.81 -14.98 16.59
CA GLN A 20 12.68 -13.52 16.63
C GLN A 20 11.92 -13.11 15.38
N PHE A 21 10.64 -12.81 15.54
CA PHE A 21 9.88 -12.05 14.55
C PHE A 21 10.49 -10.65 14.53
N THR A 22 11.45 -10.44 13.63
CA THR A 22 11.83 -9.09 13.23
C THR A 22 10.71 -8.58 12.35
N SER A 23 9.70 -7.96 12.93
CA SER A 23 8.81 -7.11 12.17
C SER A 23 9.65 -5.93 11.69
N THR A 24 10.06 -5.98 10.43
CA THR A 24 10.60 -4.83 9.74
C THR A 24 9.44 -3.85 9.60
N ASP A 25 9.30 -2.99 10.60
CA ASP A 25 8.23 -1.99 10.64
C ASP A 25 8.54 -0.96 9.55
N THR A 26 8.00 -1.22 8.35
CA THR A 26 8.18 -0.34 7.19
C THR A 26 7.28 0.87 7.38
N LEU A 27 7.85 2.08 7.35
CA LEU A 27 7.11 3.32 7.44
C LEU A 27 6.12 3.44 6.28
N LYS A 28 4.93 3.91 6.60
CA LYS A 28 3.84 4.11 5.63
C LYS A 28 3.55 5.60 5.50
N TYR A 29 3.41 6.05 4.27
CA TYR A 29 3.12 7.45 3.94
C TYR A 29 1.87 7.54 3.09
N ARG A 30 1.02 8.51 3.42
CA ARG A 30 -0.16 8.84 2.62
C ARG A 30 0.16 10.05 1.76
N ILE A 31 0.20 9.87 0.46
CA ILE A 31 0.50 10.89 -0.53
C ILE A 31 -0.82 11.40 -1.10
N SER A 32 -1.16 12.64 -0.82
CA SER A 32 -2.34 13.30 -1.39
C SER A 32 -1.99 13.89 -2.75
N LEU A 33 -2.83 13.65 -3.74
CA LEU A 33 -2.64 14.13 -5.11
C LEU A 33 -3.47 15.39 -5.38
N THR A 34 -3.03 16.23 -6.30
CA THR A 34 -3.68 17.52 -6.62
C THR A 34 -4.96 17.34 -7.42
N ASP A 35 -4.94 16.42 -8.40
CA ASP A 35 -6.00 16.24 -9.38
C ASP A 35 -6.01 14.83 -9.98
N LYS A 36 -6.87 14.62 -10.97
CA LYS A 36 -6.96 13.42 -11.80
C LYS A 36 -6.84 13.75 -13.29
N ALA A 37 -6.23 14.89 -13.63
CA ALA A 37 -6.23 15.45 -14.98
C ALA A 37 -5.58 14.53 -16.04
N ALA A 38 -4.59 13.73 -15.64
CA ALA A 38 -3.90 12.80 -16.55
C ALA A 38 -4.59 11.42 -16.64
N THR A 39 -5.84 11.29 -16.17
CA THR A 39 -6.61 10.05 -16.31
C THR A 39 -7.01 9.79 -17.77
N THR A 40 -7.06 8.52 -18.14
CA THR A 40 -7.60 8.07 -19.44
C THR A 40 -9.11 7.82 -19.40
N TYR A 41 -9.72 7.86 -18.22
CA TYR A 41 -11.14 7.64 -18.02
C TYR A 41 -11.95 8.93 -18.17
N SER A 42 -13.21 8.79 -18.57
CA SER A 42 -14.16 9.89 -18.71
C SER A 42 -15.43 9.59 -17.91
N ILE A 43 -15.97 10.58 -17.21
CA ILE A 43 -17.27 10.46 -16.51
C ILE A 43 -18.43 10.16 -17.45
N ARG A 44 -18.26 10.42 -18.76
CA ARG A 44 -19.24 10.09 -19.79
C ARG A 44 -19.29 8.61 -20.12
N GLN A 45 -18.31 7.82 -19.69
CA GLN A 45 -18.20 6.39 -19.91
C GLN A 45 -17.94 5.66 -18.58
N PRO A 46 -18.90 5.72 -17.65
CA PRO A 46 -18.72 5.20 -16.28
C PRO A 46 -18.52 3.69 -16.24
N GLU A 47 -19.01 2.97 -17.23
CA GLU A 47 -18.85 1.52 -17.37
C GLU A 47 -17.38 1.08 -17.50
N LYS A 48 -16.48 1.99 -17.85
CA LYS A 48 -15.04 1.70 -17.94
C LYS A 48 -14.32 1.68 -16.62
N PHE A 49 -14.89 2.26 -15.56
CA PHE A 49 -14.25 2.34 -14.23
C PHE A 49 -15.20 2.01 -13.07
N LEU A 50 -16.49 1.88 -13.32
CA LEU A 50 -17.49 1.45 -12.33
C LEU A 50 -18.15 0.15 -12.76
N SER A 51 -18.47 -0.71 -11.79
CA SER A 51 -19.27 -1.90 -12.05
C SER A 51 -20.72 -1.52 -12.41
N LYS A 52 -21.39 -2.38 -13.18
CA LYS A 52 -22.82 -2.21 -13.47
C LYS A 52 -23.65 -2.05 -12.21
N LYS A 53 -23.37 -2.85 -11.19
CA LYS A 53 -24.05 -2.78 -9.88
C LYS A 53 -23.89 -1.40 -9.21
N SER A 54 -22.69 -0.81 -9.32
CA SER A 54 -22.43 0.53 -8.77
C SER A 54 -23.18 1.62 -9.54
N ILE A 55 -23.24 1.52 -10.86
CA ILE A 55 -23.99 2.45 -11.71
C ILE A 55 -25.48 2.36 -11.42
N ASP A 56 -26.04 1.15 -11.38
CA ASP A 56 -27.46 0.93 -11.09
C ASP A 56 -27.86 1.45 -9.69
N ARG A 57 -26.99 1.29 -8.71
CA ARG A 57 -27.21 1.82 -7.35
C ARG A 57 -27.29 3.35 -7.36
N ARG A 58 -26.37 4.03 -8.07
CA ARG A 58 -26.36 5.49 -8.20
C ARG A 58 -27.61 6.01 -8.90
N LEU A 59 -28.04 5.35 -9.96
CA LEU A 59 -29.28 5.69 -10.67
C LEU A 59 -30.49 5.60 -9.74
N ARG A 60 -30.62 4.52 -8.98
CA ARG A 60 -31.72 4.34 -8.01
C ARG A 60 -31.72 5.38 -6.91
N GLN A 61 -30.54 5.80 -6.46
CA GLN A 61 -30.34 6.81 -5.43
C GLN A 61 -30.33 8.24 -5.98
N LYS A 62 -30.51 8.42 -7.29
CA LYS A 62 -30.44 9.72 -7.98
C LYS A 62 -29.11 10.46 -7.73
N LEU A 63 -28.02 9.72 -7.58
CA LEU A 63 -26.67 10.26 -7.44
C LEU A 63 -26.03 10.40 -8.80
N THR A 64 -25.45 11.57 -9.05
CA THR A 64 -24.66 11.82 -10.26
C THR A 64 -23.27 11.20 -10.15
N ILE A 65 -22.74 10.73 -11.30
CA ILE A 65 -21.34 10.30 -11.40
C ILE A 65 -20.51 11.54 -11.71
N ASP A 66 -19.49 11.79 -10.91
CA ASP A 66 -18.62 12.97 -11.04
C ASP A 66 -17.14 12.61 -11.01
N SER A 67 -16.27 13.61 -11.00
CA SER A 67 -14.83 13.42 -11.01
C SER A 67 -14.29 12.68 -9.79
N THR A 68 -15.00 12.68 -8.66
CA THR A 68 -14.60 11.94 -7.46
C THR A 68 -14.71 10.43 -7.64
N ASP A 69 -15.58 9.99 -8.55
CA ASP A 69 -15.76 8.58 -8.90
C ASP A 69 -14.65 8.05 -9.81
N LEU A 70 -13.90 8.92 -10.47
CA LEU A 70 -12.77 8.52 -11.30
C LEU A 70 -11.68 7.84 -10.46
N PRO A 71 -11.03 6.78 -10.97
CA PRO A 71 -9.88 6.19 -10.31
C PRO A 71 -8.74 7.20 -10.15
N VAL A 72 -7.87 6.95 -9.18
CA VAL A 72 -6.61 7.69 -9.06
C VAL A 72 -5.85 7.57 -10.37
N CYS A 73 -5.26 8.66 -10.83
CA CYS A 73 -4.56 8.71 -12.10
C CYS A 73 -3.41 7.71 -12.16
N LYS A 74 -3.51 6.74 -13.06
CA LYS A 74 -2.50 5.68 -13.20
C LYS A 74 -1.10 6.23 -13.49
N LYS A 75 -1.01 7.30 -14.28
CA LYS A 75 0.28 7.94 -14.58
C LYS A 75 0.97 8.46 -13.33
N TYR A 76 0.22 9.03 -12.39
CA TYR A 76 0.76 9.52 -11.12
C TYR A 76 1.22 8.38 -10.23
N VAL A 77 0.41 7.33 -10.13
CA VAL A 77 0.76 6.12 -9.36
C VAL A 77 2.03 5.47 -9.93
N ASP A 78 2.13 5.34 -11.25
CA ASP A 78 3.29 4.76 -11.90
C ASP A 78 4.55 5.63 -11.72
N ALA A 79 4.42 6.95 -11.75
CA ALA A 79 5.53 7.87 -11.49
C ALA A 79 6.05 7.75 -10.04
N ILE A 80 5.15 7.61 -9.07
CA ILE A 80 5.51 7.37 -7.67
C ILE A 80 6.19 6.00 -7.51
N ARG A 81 5.65 4.95 -8.13
CA ARG A 81 6.24 3.61 -8.11
C ARG A 81 7.66 3.59 -8.68
N LYS A 82 7.92 4.32 -9.75
CA LYS A 82 9.24 4.43 -10.37
C LYS A 82 10.30 5.04 -9.45
N LYS A 83 9.92 5.75 -8.40
CA LYS A 83 10.85 6.24 -7.38
C LYS A 83 11.40 5.14 -6.47
N GLY A 84 10.88 3.92 -6.55
CA GLY A 84 11.35 2.77 -5.79
C GLY A 84 10.57 2.47 -4.52
N VAL A 85 9.42 3.10 -4.31
CA VAL A 85 8.52 2.82 -3.17
C VAL A 85 7.50 1.74 -3.53
N HIS A 86 7.00 1.05 -2.51
CA HIS A 86 5.95 0.04 -2.68
C HIS A 86 4.57 0.66 -2.49
N ILE A 87 3.72 0.52 -3.51
CA ILE A 87 2.33 1.00 -3.45
C ILE A 87 1.48 0.01 -2.65
N LEU A 88 0.83 0.48 -1.61
CA LEU A 88 -0.05 -0.33 -0.75
C LEU A 88 -1.51 -0.22 -1.18
N VAL A 89 -2.02 1.01 -1.30
CA VAL A 89 -3.43 1.26 -1.62
C VAL A 89 -3.60 2.61 -2.30
N THR A 90 -4.63 2.74 -3.11
CA THR A 90 -5.07 4.01 -3.68
C THR A 90 -6.51 4.30 -3.27
N GLY A 91 -6.80 5.57 -2.96
CA GLY A 91 -8.14 6.01 -2.58
C GLY A 91 -8.67 7.06 -3.58
N LYS A 92 -9.71 6.69 -4.32
CA LYS A 92 -10.20 7.54 -5.42
C LYS A 92 -10.94 8.80 -4.93
N TRP A 93 -11.69 8.71 -3.86
CA TRP A 93 -12.50 9.84 -3.39
C TRP A 93 -11.67 10.96 -2.78
N ASP A 94 -10.71 10.60 -1.93
CA ASP A 94 -9.76 11.55 -1.35
C ASP A 94 -8.51 11.76 -2.21
N ASN A 95 -8.43 11.08 -3.35
CA ASN A 95 -7.35 11.18 -4.33
C ASN A 95 -5.96 11.02 -3.70
N PHE A 96 -5.70 9.87 -3.09
CA PHE A 96 -4.45 9.57 -2.41
C PHE A 96 -3.84 8.23 -2.83
N VAL A 97 -2.56 8.11 -2.54
CA VAL A 97 -1.79 6.87 -2.66
C VAL A 97 -1.08 6.62 -1.34
N THR A 98 -1.19 5.43 -0.79
CA THR A 98 -0.41 5.02 0.37
C THR A 98 0.74 4.14 -0.08
N VAL A 99 1.94 4.48 0.37
CA VAL A 99 3.18 3.76 0.05
C VAL A 99 3.88 3.29 1.31
N SER A 100 4.67 2.23 1.20
CA SER A 100 5.62 1.83 2.22
C SER A 100 7.05 2.11 1.74
N CYS A 101 7.85 2.74 2.60
CA CYS A 101 9.23 3.09 2.30
C CYS A 101 9.99 3.39 3.60
N ASN A 102 11.22 2.92 3.69
CA ASN A 102 12.11 3.23 4.82
C ASN A 102 13.15 4.30 4.46
N ASP A 103 13.18 4.76 3.21
CA ASP A 103 14.09 5.77 2.75
C ASP A 103 13.40 7.14 2.67
N SER A 104 13.72 8.02 3.61
CA SER A 104 13.16 9.38 3.67
C SER A 104 13.56 10.24 2.47
N MET A 105 14.71 9.97 1.84
CA MET A 105 15.14 10.71 0.65
C MET A 105 14.21 10.47 -0.53
N LEU A 106 13.74 9.24 -0.71
CA LEU A 106 12.74 8.92 -1.73
C LEU A 106 11.41 9.66 -1.47
N ILE A 107 10.99 9.73 -0.22
CA ILE A 107 9.78 10.47 0.18
C ILE A 107 9.92 11.97 -0.13
N HIS A 108 11.08 12.57 0.15
CA HIS A 108 11.35 13.97 -0.21
C HIS A 108 11.34 14.19 -1.73
N GLN A 109 11.84 13.26 -2.51
CA GLN A 109 11.79 13.33 -3.98
C GLN A 109 10.35 13.25 -4.49
N ILE A 110 9.52 12.39 -3.89
CA ILE A 110 8.10 12.26 -4.23
C ILE A 110 7.35 13.54 -3.89
N ALA A 111 7.62 14.16 -2.75
CA ALA A 111 7.00 15.42 -2.33
C ALA A 111 7.23 16.58 -3.32
N LYS A 112 8.30 16.52 -4.11
CA LYS A 112 8.63 17.54 -5.13
C LYS A 112 7.91 17.32 -6.46
N LEU A 113 7.20 16.21 -6.65
CA LEU A 113 6.46 15.97 -7.88
C LEU A 113 5.29 16.97 -8.01
N PRO A 114 5.05 17.51 -9.24
CA PRO A 114 4.09 18.58 -9.44
C PRO A 114 2.64 18.21 -9.12
N PHE A 115 2.32 16.92 -9.15
CA PHE A 115 0.98 16.39 -8.85
C PHE A 115 0.80 15.93 -7.41
N VAL A 116 1.80 16.08 -6.56
CA VAL A 116 1.73 15.78 -5.12
C VAL A 116 1.37 17.05 -4.35
N ARG A 117 0.28 17.01 -3.59
CA ARG A 117 -0.18 18.13 -2.77
C ARG A 117 0.45 18.10 -1.38
N SER A 118 0.50 16.94 -0.76
CA SER A 118 1.04 16.74 0.59
C SER A 118 1.37 15.28 0.86
N ILE A 119 2.22 15.05 1.82
CA ILE A 119 2.56 13.72 2.34
C ILE A 119 2.39 13.74 3.86
#